data_ffe61fa3803cd1c8d1dd0fb6bd3a5416
#
_entry.id   ffe61fa3803cd1c8d1dd0fb6bd3a5416
#
_cell.length_a   1.000
_cell.length_b   1.000
_cell.length_c   1.000
_cell.angle_alpha   90.00
_cell.angle_beta   90.00
_cell.angle_gamma   90.00
#
_symmetry.space_group_name_H-M   'P 1'
#
loop_
_entity.id
_entity.type
_entity.pdbx_description
1 polymer ?
#
loop_
_entity_poly.entity_id
_entity_poly.type
_entity_poly.pdbx_seq_one_letter_code
_entity_poly.pdbx_strand_id
1 'polypeptide(L)'
;MRVAGHRAAQRLGVVARGFLGLLGVLVLGTLAQAADLDLNAYRGKVVYLDFWASWCGPCKQSFPWMETLKDAYGRQGLTVIAVNLDMDRADADKFLERFRPTFEVRFDPKGELAALYKVRAMPSSVLIDRHGVARFTHEGYRPVDGAAYEAQVRELLAEK
;
A
#
# COMPACT_ATOMS: atom_id res chain seq x y z
N MET A 1 -92.54 -9.93 -27.26
CA MET A 1 -92.64 -8.52 -27.71
C MET A 1 -91.29 -7.85 -27.66
N ARG A 2 -90.85 -7.46 -28.85
CA ARG A 2 -89.99 -6.27 -29.15
C ARG A 2 -88.70 -6.11 -28.28
N VAL A 3 -87.61 -6.21 -28.84
CA VAL A 3 -86.88 -5.57 -29.96
C VAL A 3 -85.78 -4.63 -29.44
N ALA A 4 -84.68 -4.84 -30.02
CA ALA A 4 -83.60 -3.90 -30.41
C ALA A 4 -82.81 -3.27 -29.26
N GLY A 5 -81.63 -3.11 -29.42
CA GLY A 5 -80.67 -3.05 -30.52
C GLY A 5 -79.46 -2.18 -30.14
N HIS A 6 -78.44 -2.52 -30.78
CA HIS A 6 -77.39 -1.62 -31.28
C HIS A 6 -76.25 -1.11 -30.40
N ARG A 7 -75.14 -1.59 -30.88
CA ARG A 7 -73.93 -0.86 -31.35
C ARG A 7 -72.95 -0.50 -30.26
N ALA A 8 -71.90 -1.24 -30.25
CA ALA A 8 -70.65 -0.90 -30.93
C ALA A 8 -70.08 0.51 -30.59
N ALA A 9 -69.06 0.52 -29.82
CA ALA A 9 -67.98 1.48 -30.03
C ALA A 9 -66.66 0.91 -29.51
N GLN A 10 -65.82 0.57 -30.47
CA GLN A 10 -64.37 0.43 -30.30
C GLN A 10 -63.77 1.75 -29.76
N ARG A 11 -62.84 1.68 -28.89
CA ARG A 11 -61.65 2.54 -28.87
C ARG A 11 -60.62 1.86 -27.96
N LEU A 12 -59.61 1.39 -28.62
CA LEU A 12 -58.23 1.84 -28.61
C LEU A 12 -57.69 2.01 -27.17
N GLY A 13 -56.93 1.08 -26.69
CA GLY A 13 -55.53 0.98 -26.87
C GLY A 13 -54.76 2.09 -26.13
N VAL A 14 -54.37 1.84 -24.88
CA VAL A 14 -53.17 2.47 -24.36
C VAL A 14 -52.30 1.35 -23.81
N VAL A 15 -51.30 1.03 -24.61
CA VAL A 15 -50.20 0.19 -24.23
C VAL A 15 -49.35 1.01 -23.26
N ALA A 16 -49.57 0.82 -21.96
CA ALA A 16 -48.64 1.30 -20.96
C ALA A 16 -47.38 0.43 -21.01
N ARG A 17 -46.40 0.85 -21.80
CA ARG A 17 -45.05 0.37 -21.77
C ARG A 17 -44.49 0.71 -20.40
N GLY A 18 -44.54 -0.26 -19.51
CA GLY A 18 -43.76 -0.25 -18.26
C GLY A 18 -42.29 -0.15 -18.58
N PHE A 19 -41.72 1.01 -18.38
CA PHE A 19 -40.29 1.21 -18.31
C PHE A 19 -39.82 0.54 -17.02
N LEU A 20 -39.38 -0.74 -17.16
CA LEU A 20 -38.68 -1.41 -16.11
C LEU A 20 -37.26 -0.78 -16.08
N GLY A 21 -37.14 0.28 -15.28
CA GLY A 21 -35.86 0.91 -14.99
C GLY A 21 -34.93 -0.11 -14.33
N LEU A 22 -34.02 -0.68 -15.13
CA LEU A 22 -32.91 -1.45 -14.66
C LEU A 22 -31.97 -0.47 -13.91
N LEU A 23 -32.20 -0.32 -12.60
CA LEU A 23 -31.19 0.31 -11.72
C LEU A 23 -29.98 -0.65 -11.72
N GLY A 24 -29.07 -0.39 -12.64
CA GLY A 24 -27.74 -0.95 -12.58
C GLY A 24 -27.06 -0.43 -11.32
N VAL A 25 -27.05 -1.25 -10.26
CA VAL A 25 -26.19 -1.05 -9.11
C VAL A 25 -24.77 -1.20 -9.64
N LEU A 26 -24.13 -0.05 -9.92
CA LEU A 26 -22.71 0.00 -10.19
C LEU A 26 -22.00 -0.34 -8.87
N VAL A 27 -21.75 -1.63 -8.65
CA VAL A 27 -20.85 -2.08 -7.61
C VAL A 27 -19.47 -1.60 -8.03
N LEU A 28 -19.10 -0.39 -7.57
CA LEU A 28 -17.72 0.02 -7.55
C LEU A 28 -16.98 -0.93 -6.60
N GLY A 29 -16.50 -2.03 -7.18
CA GLY A 29 -15.53 -2.87 -6.52
C GLY A 29 -14.34 -1.99 -6.16
N THR A 30 -14.19 -1.68 -4.89
CA THR A 30 -12.92 -1.22 -4.35
C THR A 30 -11.93 -2.34 -4.64
N LEU A 31 -11.14 -2.18 -5.70
CA LEU A 31 -9.94 -2.97 -5.90
C LEU A 31 -9.12 -2.75 -4.64
N ALA A 32 -9.12 -3.76 -3.75
CA ALA A 32 -8.13 -3.84 -2.69
C ALA A 32 -6.78 -3.77 -3.43
N GLN A 33 -6.13 -2.62 -3.32
CA GLN A 33 -4.76 -2.49 -3.80
C GLN A 33 -3.94 -3.45 -2.94
N ALA A 34 -3.68 -4.63 -3.51
CA ALA A 34 -2.59 -5.47 -3.03
C ALA A 34 -1.36 -4.57 -2.93
N ALA A 35 -0.53 -4.80 -1.93
CA ALA A 35 0.68 -4.02 -1.71
C ALA A 35 1.69 -4.32 -2.84
N ASP A 36 1.36 -3.90 -4.06
CA ASP A 36 2.24 -4.01 -5.21
C ASP A 36 3.23 -2.86 -5.15
N LEU A 37 4.42 -3.15 -4.64
CA LEU A 37 5.54 -2.22 -4.69
C LEU A 37 6.16 -2.31 -6.08
N ASP A 38 5.68 -1.46 -6.99
CA ASP A 38 6.31 -1.31 -8.30
C ASP A 38 7.68 -0.63 -8.15
N LEU A 39 8.74 -1.44 -8.07
CA LEU A 39 10.11 -0.93 -8.00
C LEU A 39 10.52 -0.12 -9.24
N ASN A 40 9.81 -0.24 -10.37
CA ASN A 40 10.11 0.59 -11.54
C ASN A 40 9.85 2.07 -11.26
N ALA A 41 8.93 2.41 -10.37
CA ALA A 41 8.69 3.79 -9.93
C ALA A 41 9.89 4.40 -9.18
N TYR A 42 10.80 3.56 -8.69
CA TYR A 42 11.99 3.98 -7.92
C TYR A 42 13.30 3.79 -8.69
N ARG A 43 13.25 3.50 -10.00
CA ARG A 43 14.44 3.40 -10.84
C ARG A 43 15.30 4.67 -10.73
N GLY A 44 16.60 4.49 -10.60
CA GLY A 44 17.55 5.58 -10.40
C GLY A 44 17.68 6.04 -8.95
N LYS A 45 16.91 5.46 -8.01
CA LYS A 45 16.99 5.73 -6.58
C LYS A 45 17.50 4.51 -5.83
N VAL A 46 18.19 4.73 -4.74
CA VAL A 46 18.45 3.70 -3.73
C VAL A 46 17.24 3.61 -2.82
N VAL A 47 16.71 2.40 -2.60
CA VAL A 47 15.54 2.18 -1.75
C VAL A 47 15.95 1.46 -0.48
N TYR A 48 15.63 2.04 0.69
CA TYR A 48 15.64 1.37 1.97
C TYR A 48 14.22 0.91 2.28
N LEU A 49 13.94 -0.37 2.05
CA LEU A 49 12.64 -1.01 2.25
C LEU A 49 12.64 -1.70 3.61
N ASP A 50 11.81 -1.23 4.55
CA ASP A 50 11.71 -1.76 5.92
C ASP A 50 10.34 -2.39 6.16
N PHE A 51 10.31 -3.56 6.80
CA PHE A 51 9.09 -4.26 7.20
C PHE A 51 8.91 -4.16 8.71
N TRP A 52 7.74 -3.69 9.15
CA TRP A 52 7.48 -3.38 10.54
C TRP A 52 6.04 -3.70 10.98
N ALA A 53 5.82 -3.72 12.30
CA ALA A 53 4.48 -3.76 12.88
C ALA A 53 4.41 -2.91 14.16
N SER A 54 3.24 -2.48 14.55
CA SER A 54 3.01 -1.60 15.70
C SER A 54 3.47 -2.22 17.04
N TRP A 55 3.35 -3.53 17.18
CA TRP A 55 3.76 -4.31 18.35
C TRP A 55 5.25 -4.64 18.39
N CYS A 56 5.99 -4.36 17.32
CA CYS A 56 7.42 -4.66 17.20
C CYS A 56 8.26 -3.67 18.04
N GLY A 57 8.86 -4.15 19.09
CA GLY A 57 9.71 -3.34 19.98
C GLY A 57 10.90 -2.66 19.31
N PRO A 58 11.76 -3.42 18.59
CA PRO A 58 12.90 -2.85 17.86
C PRO A 58 12.49 -1.88 16.74
N CYS A 59 11.29 -2.04 16.14
CA CYS A 59 10.79 -1.11 15.13
C CYS A 59 10.59 0.31 15.69
N LYS A 60 10.28 0.45 16.99
CA LYS A 60 10.20 1.75 17.67
C LYS A 60 11.55 2.46 17.74
N GLN A 61 12.64 1.72 17.62
CA GLN A 61 14.00 2.26 17.60
C GLN A 61 14.48 2.55 16.18
N SER A 62 14.09 1.72 15.18
CA SER A 62 14.50 1.94 13.79
C SER A 62 13.80 3.15 13.15
N PHE A 63 12.55 3.47 13.53
CA PHE A 63 11.80 4.57 12.92
C PHE A 63 12.49 5.94 13.03
N PRO A 64 12.90 6.42 14.22
CA PRO A 64 13.64 7.68 14.32
C PRO A 64 14.95 7.66 13.53
N TRP A 65 15.64 6.53 13.50
CA TRP A 65 16.87 6.40 12.75
C TRP A 65 16.62 6.43 11.22
N MET A 66 15.57 5.76 10.72
CA MET A 66 15.16 5.85 9.31
C MET A 66 14.81 7.27 8.89
N GLU A 67 14.21 8.07 9.80
CA GLU A 67 13.95 9.49 9.54
C GLU A 67 15.28 10.25 9.36
N THR A 68 16.29 9.99 10.19
CA THR A 68 17.62 10.60 10.02
C THR A 68 18.27 10.21 8.70
N LEU A 69 18.13 8.95 8.25
CA LEU A 69 18.62 8.51 6.94
C LEU A 69 17.95 9.27 5.80
N LYS A 70 16.62 9.33 5.83
CA LYS A 70 15.83 10.04 4.81
C LYS A 70 16.21 11.52 4.75
N ASP A 71 16.40 12.17 5.89
CA ASP A 71 16.80 13.60 5.94
C ASP A 71 18.22 13.82 5.41
N ALA A 72 19.16 12.93 5.75
CA ALA A 72 20.55 13.06 5.32
C ALA A 72 20.74 12.73 3.83
N TYR A 73 20.05 11.72 3.31
CA TYR A 73 20.34 11.14 1.99
C TYR A 73 19.20 11.25 0.97
N GLY A 74 18.01 11.71 1.36
CA GLY A 74 16.88 11.83 0.44
C GLY A 74 17.19 12.67 -0.79
N ARG A 75 17.88 13.80 -0.63
CA ARG A 75 18.32 14.66 -1.76
C ARG A 75 19.44 14.05 -2.61
N GLN A 76 20.10 13.02 -2.12
CA GLN A 76 21.14 12.27 -2.82
C GLN A 76 20.57 11.06 -3.58
N GLY A 77 19.25 10.83 -3.47
CA GLY A 77 18.54 9.76 -4.18
C GLY A 77 18.17 8.56 -3.32
N LEU A 78 18.23 8.66 -1.98
CA LEU A 78 17.65 7.64 -1.10
C LEU A 78 16.13 7.83 -1.02
N THR A 79 15.40 6.74 -1.10
CA THR A 79 13.98 6.65 -0.72
C THR A 79 13.83 5.64 0.41
N VAL A 80 13.17 6.02 1.49
CA VAL A 80 12.82 5.13 2.59
C VAL A 80 11.34 4.76 2.45
N ILE A 81 11.05 3.46 2.50
CA ILE A 81 9.69 2.91 2.40
C ILE A 81 9.51 1.94 3.57
N ALA A 82 8.53 2.20 4.42
CA ALA A 82 8.18 1.33 5.53
C ALA A 82 6.88 0.57 5.23
N VAL A 83 6.95 -0.75 5.20
CA VAL A 83 5.82 -1.64 4.91
C VAL A 83 5.30 -2.20 6.23
N ASN A 84 4.07 -1.85 6.55
CA ASN A 84 3.39 -2.29 7.75
C ASN A 84 2.73 -3.65 7.55
N LEU A 85 2.90 -4.55 8.53
CA LEU A 85 2.35 -5.91 8.52
C LEU A 85 1.26 -6.13 9.60
N ASP A 86 0.74 -5.07 10.22
CA ASP A 86 -0.42 -5.21 11.11
C ASP A 86 -1.65 -5.67 10.33
N MET A 87 -2.38 -6.62 10.86
CA MET A 87 -3.65 -7.06 10.29
C MET A 87 -4.74 -5.99 10.47
N ASP A 88 -4.69 -5.25 11.59
CA ASP A 88 -5.58 -4.13 11.86
C ASP A 88 -4.89 -2.80 11.57
N ARG A 89 -5.42 -2.07 10.62
CA ARG A 89 -4.96 -0.74 10.24
C ARG A 89 -4.93 0.24 11.41
N ALA A 90 -5.88 0.15 12.33
CA ALA A 90 -5.99 1.06 13.46
C ALA A 90 -4.78 0.97 14.41
N ASP A 91 -4.14 -0.19 14.53
CA ASP A 91 -2.93 -0.34 15.35
C ASP A 91 -1.71 0.32 14.69
N ALA A 92 -1.58 0.18 13.37
CA ALA A 92 -0.57 0.91 12.62
C ALA A 92 -0.78 2.43 12.72
N ASP A 93 -2.02 2.92 12.59
CA ASP A 93 -2.33 4.35 12.64
C ASP A 93 -1.95 4.96 14.00
N LYS A 94 -2.22 4.29 15.14
CA LYS A 94 -1.78 4.72 16.48
C LYS A 94 -0.26 4.84 16.58
N PHE A 95 0.47 3.91 15.98
CA PHE A 95 1.93 3.96 15.92
C PHE A 95 2.39 5.16 15.10
N LEU A 96 1.81 5.37 13.91
CA LEU A 96 2.16 6.47 13.01
C LEU A 96 1.83 7.84 13.60
N GLU A 97 0.75 7.98 14.35
CA GLU A 97 0.41 9.20 15.10
C GLU A 97 1.51 9.59 16.09
N ARG A 98 2.15 8.60 16.72
CA ARG A 98 3.23 8.80 17.67
C ARG A 98 4.56 9.16 17.01
N PHE A 99 4.95 8.43 15.97
CA PHE A 99 6.27 8.57 15.33
C PHE A 99 6.30 9.60 14.22
N ARG A 100 5.16 9.87 13.57
CA ARG A 100 4.97 10.87 12.49
C ARG A 100 6.07 10.83 11.43
N PRO A 101 6.32 9.65 10.82
CA PRO A 101 7.36 9.56 9.80
C PRO A 101 7.03 10.46 8.61
N THR A 102 8.06 11.03 7.97
CA THR A 102 7.91 11.81 6.73
C THR A 102 8.33 11.02 5.50
N PHE A 103 8.81 9.79 5.69
CA PHE A 103 9.05 8.83 4.62
C PHE A 103 7.76 8.07 4.22
N GLU A 104 7.84 7.35 3.12
CA GLU A 104 6.69 6.61 2.59
C GLU A 104 6.30 5.42 3.48
N VAL A 105 4.99 5.26 3.72
CA VAL A 105 4.43 4.12 4.43
C VAL A 105 3.46 3.37 3.51
N ARG A 106 3.63 2.06 3.44
CA ARG A 106 2.76 1.11 2.73
C ARG A 106 2.16 0.12 3.71
N PHE A 107 1.08 -0.55 3.32
CA PHE A 107 0.39 -1.54 4.15
C PHE A 107 0.27 -2.86 3.42
N ASP A 108 0.70 -3.92 4.07
CA ASP A 108 0.71 -5.29 3.56
C ASP A 108 0.07 -6.24 4.61
N PRO A 109 -1.24 -6.06 4.94
CA PRO A 109 -1.89 -6.83 6.00
C PRO A 109 -1.99 -8.33 5.70
N LYS A 110 -1.80 -8.72 4.44
CA LYS A 110 -1.77 -10.13 4.02
C LYS A 110 -0.36 -10.71 4.01
N GLY A 111 0.68 -9.88 4.14
CA GLY A 111 2.07 -10.31 4.09
C GLY A 111 2.54 -10.77 2.71
N GLU A 112 1.87 -10.35 1.64
CA GLU A 112 2.20 -10.74 0.27
C GLU A 112 3.58 -10.20 -0.15
N LEU A 113 3.82 -8.92 0.14
CA LEU A 113 5.13 -8.29 -0.10
C LEU A 113 6.20 -8.84 0.84
N ALA A 114 5.85 -9.03 2.12
CA ALA A 114 6.76 -9.64 3.08
C ALA A 114 7.19 -11.05 2.67
N ALA A 115 6.27 -11.85 2.13
CA ALA A 115 6.58 -13.18 1.60
C ALA A 115 7.52 -13.12 0.39
N LEU A 116 7.30 -12.17 -0.54
CA LEU A 116 8.16 -11.96 -1.71
C LEU A 116 9.60 -11.66 -1.28
N TYR A 117 9.79 -10.83 -0.25
CA TYR A 117 11.12 -10.49 0.30
C TYR A 117 11.62 -11.48 1.35
N LYS A 118 10.89 -12.59 1.60
CA LYS A 118 11.24 -13.66 2.54
C LYS A 118 11.45 -13.16 3.97
N VAL A 119 10.66 -12.19 4.39
CA VAL A 119 10.71 -11.62 5.75
C VAL A 119 10.35 -12.70 6.77
N ARG A 120 11.22 -12.90 7.78
CA ARG A 120 11.04 -13.90 8.84
C ARG A 120 10.83 -13.29 10.21
N ALA A 121 11.32 -12.07 10.41
CA ALA A 121 11.25 -11.33 11.67
C ALA A 121 11.07 -9.84 11.39
N MET A 122 10.74 -9.07 12.42
CA MET A 122 10.59 -7.61 12.32
C MET A 122 11.44 -6.89 13.37
N PRO A 123 12.05 -5.73 12.99
CA PRO A 123 12.10 -5.20 11.63
C PRO A 123 12.98 -6.07 10.74
N SER A 124 12.67 -6.11 9.46
CA SER A 124 13.59 -6.59 8.43
C SER A 124 13.69 -5.52 7.36
N SER A 125 14.90 -5.27 6.87
CA SER A 125 15.07 -4.29 5.81
C SER A 125 15.85 -4.86 4.63
N VAL A 126 15.53 -4.34 3.45
CA VAL A 126 16.21 -4.67 2.20
C VAL A 126 16.69 -3.38 1.57
N LEU A 127 17.97 -3.32 1.28
CA LEU A 127 18.59 -2.22 0.56
C LEU A 127 18.65 -2.56 -0.92
N ILE A 128 18.02 -1.75 -1.75
CA ILE A 128 17.85 -1.96 -3.18
C ILE A 128 18.60 -0.85 -3.92
N ASP A 129 19.40 -1.23 -4.90
CA ASP A 129 20.19 -0.28 -5.68
C ASP A 129 19.35 0.48 -6.74
N ARG A 130 19.99 1.40 -7.47
CA ARG A 130 19.37 2.23 -8.51
C ARG A 130 18.81 1.42 -9.69
N HIS A 131 19.26 0.18 -9.85
CA HIS A 131 18.79 -0.76 -10.87
C HIS A 131 17.66 -1.66 -10.39
N GLY A 132 17.20 -1.49 -9.14
CA GLY A 132 16.15 -2.29 -8.55
C GLY A 132 16.63 -3.67 -8.07
N VAL A 133 17.94 -3.84 -7.86
CA VAL A 133 18.53 -5.10 -7.37
C VAL A 133 18.70 -5.02 -5.86
N ALA A 134 18.18 -6.02 -5.13
CA ALA A 134 18.42 -6.17 -3.70
C ALA A 134 19.89 -6.51 -3.43
N ARG A 135 20.56 -5.67 -2.65
CA ARG A 135 22.01 -5.74 -2.38
C ARG A 135 22.32 -6.21 -0.96
N PHE A 136 21.56 -5.69 0.01
CA PHE A 136 21.74 -6.02 1.42
C PHE A 136 20.40 -6.36 2.05
N THR A 137 20.40 -7.26 3.03
CA THR A 137 19.23 -7.62 3.83
C THR A 137 19.63 -7.65 5.29
N HIS A 138 18.81 -7.07 6.15
CA HIS A 138 19.01 -7.06 7.59
C HIS A 138 17.80 -7.69 8.29
N GLU A 139 18.06 -8.48 9.33
CA GLU A 139 17.03 -9.01 10.22
C GLU A 139 17.24 -8.41 11.62
N GLY A 140 16.24 -7.71 12.12
CA GLY A 140 16.32 -6.96 13.37
C GLY A 140 16.98 -5.59 13.21
N TYR A 141 16.92 -4.83 14.32
CA TYR A 141 17.59 -3.54 14.43
C TYR A 141 18.01 -3.30 15.88
N ARG A 142 19.24 -2.88 16.06
CA ARG A 142 19.79 -2.34 17.32
C ARG A 142 20.46 -1.00 16.99
N PRO A 143 20.44 0.00 17.87
CA PRO A 143 21.07 1.29 17.60
C PRO A 143 22.54 1.19 17.18
N VAL A 144 23.28 0.19 17.68
CA VAL A 144 24.68 -0.08 17.31
C VAL A 144 24.84 -0.51 15.85
N ASP A 145 23.82 -1.08 15.23
CA ASP A 145 23.86 -1.55 13.84
C ASP A 145 23.66 -0.37 12.85
N GLY A 146 23.11 0.76 13.31
CA GLY A 146 22.76 1.89 12.46
C GLY A 146 23.92 2.43 11.63
N ALA A 147 25.13 2.52 12.21
CA ALA A 147 26.31 3.00 11.47
C ALA A 147 26.72 2.05 10.33
N ALA A 148 26.60 0.74 10.52
CA ALA A 148 26.91 -0.25 9.49
C ALA A 148 25.88 -0.21 8.36
N TYR A 149 24.58 -0.10 8.69
CA TYR A 149 23.51 0.00 7.69
C TYR A 149 23.61 1.31 6.90
N GLU A 150 23.93 2.42 7.56
CA GLU A 150 24.17 3.71 6.90
C GLU A 150 25.37 3.65 5.95
N ALA A 151 26.45 2.94 6.30
CA ALA A 151 27.62 2.78 5.43
C ALA A 151 27.21 2.09 4.11
N GLN A 152 26.36 1.08 4.15
CA GLN A 152 25.83 0.41 2.97
C GLN A 152 24.92 1.31 2.14
N VAL A 153 24.12 2.17 2.77
CA VAL A 153 23.34 3.20 2.06
C VAL A 153 24.27 4.12 1.27
N ARG A 154 25.34 4.61 1.90
CA ARG A 154 26.33 5.47 1.24
C ARG A 154 27.07 4.76 0.11
N GLU A 155 27.38 3.48 0.28
CA GLU A 155 27.98 2.64 -0.77
C GLU A 155 27.11 2.64 -2.03
N LEU A 156 25.80 2.30 -1.89
CA LEU A 156 24.90 2.27 -3.04
C LEU A 156 24.62 3.65 -3.64
N LEU A 157 24.62 4.70 -2.83
CA LEU A 157 24.44 6.07 -3.33
C LEU A 157 25.64 6.54 -4.16
N ALA A 158 26.85 6.04 -3.90
CA ALA A 158 28.06 6.36 -4.64
C ALA A 158 28.18 5.60 -5.97
N GLU A 159 27.43 4.52 -6.16
CA GLU A 159 27.35 3.79 -7.44
C GLU A 159 26.61 4.65 -8.49
N LYS A 160 27.07 4.55 -9.78
CA LYS A 160 26.52 5.31 -10.91
C LYS A 160 25.48 4.53 -11.67
#